data_e90eb573f78abedf3592c3af5c9a52b2
#
_entry.id   e90eb573f78abedf3592c3af5c9a52b2
#
_cell.length_a   1.000
_cell.length_b   1.000
_cell.length_c   1.000
_cell.angle_alpha   90.00
_cell.angle_beta   90.00
_cell.angle_gamma   90.00
#
_symmetry.space_group_name_H-M   'P 1'
#
loop_
_entity.id
_entity.type
_entity.pdbx_description
1 polymer ?
#
loop_
_entity_poly.entity_id
_entity_poly.type
_entity_poly.pdbx_seq_one_letter_code
_entity_poly.pdbx_strand_id
1 'polypeptide(L)'
;MEKISLVTGGSGFLGSHLVDRLIESGKHVIVADNFFTGSKSNLSHLIQNKQLEIMRHDINFPLYVEVDEIWNLACPASPIHYQFDPVQTIKTSVVGAINMLGLAKRTNAKIFQASTSEVYGDPTISPQSEDYLGNVNPIGIRSCYDEGKRAAETLFFDYNRQHGVNIRVARIFNTYGPRMHPDDGRVISNFIVQSLKGMPITIYGDGSQTRSFCYVDDLIDGMLLFMENDKKEKGPMNIGNPVEISIKEVAEMIIRMTGSASKIVYKPLPSDDPMQRCPDISKAKNILSWKPKINLEEGLEKTITYFRAKLA
;
A
#
# COMPACT_ATOMS: atom_id res chain seq x y z
N MET A 1 4.95 20.99 -21.69
CA MET A 1 4.56 19.61 -22.06
C MET A 1 3.86 18.99 -20.87
N GLU A 2 2.77 18.25 -21.10
CA GLU A 2 2.13 17.47 -20.03
C GLU A 2 3.11 16.42 -19.51
N LYS A 3 3.17 16.27 -18.18
CA LYS A 3 4.02 15.24 -17.57
C LYS A 3 3.36 13.87 -17.72
N ILE A 4 4.17 12.88 -18.08
CA ILE A 4 3.74 11.49 -18.22
C ILE A 4 4.15 10.71 -16.96
N SER A 5 3.18 10.11 -16.29
CA SER A 5 3.37 9.31 -15.08
C SER A 5 3.08 7.83 -15.36
N LEU A 6 4.05 6.95 -15.10
CA LEU A 6 3.84 5.50 -15.09
C LEU A 6 3.42 5.06 -13.69
N VAL A 7 2.30 4.33 -13.58
CA VAL A 7 1.84 3.72 -12.33
C VAL A 7 1.83 2.21 -12.49
N THR A 8 2.81 1.51 -11.89
CA THR A 8 2.79 0.05 -11.85
C THR A 8 1.84 -0.42 -10.75
N GLY A 9 1.04 -1.45 -11.02
CA GLY A 9 -0.04 -1.85 -10.11
C GLY A 9 -1.18 -0.82 -10.05
N GLY A 10 -1.34 0.00 -11.10
CA GLY A 10 -2.30 1.10 -11.14
C GLY A 10 -3.77 0.67 -11.14
N SER A 11 -4.08 -0.59 -11.44
CA SER A 11 -5.44 -1.15 -11.34
C SER A 11 -5.74 -1.77 -9.97
N GLY A 12 -4.76 -1.74 -9.04
CA GLY A 12 -4.90 -2.20 -7.67
C GLY A 12 -5.61 -1.19 -6.77
N PHE A 13 -5.67 -1.51 -5.46
CA PHE A 13 -6.30 -0.65 -4.45
C PHE A 13 -5.67 0.74 -4.43
N LEU A 14 -4.43 0.88 -3.97
CA LEU A 14 -3.76 2.19 -3.87
C LEU A 14 -3.52 2.82 -5.24
N GLY A 15 -3.12 1.98 -6.21
CA GLY A 15 -2.79 2.45 -7.57
C GLY A 15 -3.97 3.15 -8.24
N SER A 16 -5.20 2.64 -8.10
CA SER A 16 -6.36 3.25 -8.74
C SER A 16 -6.75 4.60 -8.14
N HIS A 17 -6.60 4.79 -6.83
CA HIS A 17 -6.79 6.10 -6.19
C HIS A 17 -5.70 7.10 -6.60
N LEU A 18 -4.45 6.63 -6.74
CA LEU A 18 -3.36 7.47 -7.22
C LEU A 18 -3.60 7.90 -8.68
N VAL A 19 -4.05 6.99 -9.54
CA VAL A 19 -4.38 7.28 -10.95
C VAL A 19 -5.42 8.39 -11.04
N ASP A 20 -6.51 8.33 -10.24
CA ASP A 20 -7.52 9.39 -10.19
C ASP A 20 -6.88 10.75 -9.92
N ARG A 21 -6.07 10.85 -8.87
CA ARG A 21 -5.44 12.12 -8.46
C ARG A 21 -4.43 12.65 -9.48
N LEU A 22 -3.69 11.76 -10.15
CA LEU A 22 -2.74 12.16 -11.20
C LEU A 22 -3.48 12.72 -12.42
N ILE A 23 -4.57 12.09 -12.85
CA ILE A 23 -5.41 12.57 -13.96
C ILE A 23 -6.09 13.89 -13.59
N GLU A 24 -6.67 14.01 -12.39
CA GLU A 24 -7.26 15.24 -11.87
C GLU A 24 -6.24 16.41 -11.85
N SER A 25 -4.96 16.10 -11.65
CA SER A 25 -3.88 17.11 -11.72
C SER A 25 -3.42 17.44 -13.14
N GLY A 26 -4.06 16.87 -14.18
CA GLY A 26 -3.76 17.14 -15.59
C GLY A 26 -2.58 16.34 -16.16
N LYS A 27 -2.13 15.27 -15.49
CA LYS A 27 -1.05 14.40 -15.99
C LYS A 27 -1.58 13.35 -16.96
N HIS A 28 -0.77 12.96 -17.92
CA HIS A 28 -1.00 11.75 -18.71
C HIS A 28 -0.52 10.54 -17.89
N VAL A 29 -1.35 9.51 -17.74
CA VAL A 29 -1.07 8.36 -16.88
C VAL A 29 -1.04 7.07 -17.69
N ILE A 30 0.09 6.37 -17.63
CA ILE A 30 0.25 5.02 -18.13
C ILE A 30 0.15 4.05 -16.95
N VAL A 31 -0.82 3.16 -16.98
CA VAL A 31 -0.98 2.08 -16.00
C VAL A 31 -0.37 0.80 -16.54
N ALA A 32 0.60 0.22 -15.83
CA ALA A 32 1.13 -1.11 -16.09
C ALA A 32 0.69 -2.08 -15.00
N ASP A 33 -0.15 -3.06 -15.32
CA ASP A 33 -0.70 -4.02 -14.36
C ASP A 33 -0.85 -5.41 -15.01
N ASN A 34 -0.49 -6.47 -14.29
CA ASN A 34 -0.72 -7.84 -14.76
C ASN A 34 -2.09 -8.39 -14.38
N PHE A 35 -2.86 -7.63 -13.57
CA PHE A 35 -4.18 -7.96 -13.04
C PHE A 35 -4.21 -9.20 -12.15
N PHE A 36 -3.14 -9.48 -11.43
CA PHE A 36 -3.12 -10.56 -10.45
C PHE A 36 -4.03 -10.25 -9.24
N THR A 37 -3.88 -9.04 -8.65
CA THR A 37 -4.74 -8.55 -7.58
C THR A 37 -5.53 -7.30 -7.99
N GLY A 38 -5.10 -6.62 -9.04
CA GLY A 38 -5.76 -5.46 -9.62
C GLY A 38 -6.99 -5.83 -10.43
N SER A 39 -7.92 -4.88 -10.57
CA SER A 39 -9.14 -5.05 -11.36
C SER A 39 -9.36 -3.87 -12.30
N LYS A 40 -9.69 -4.17 -13.56
CA LYS A 40 -10.09 -3.13 -14.53
C LYS A 40 -11.30 -2.31 -14.04
N SER A 41 -12.16 -2.90 -13.21
CA SER A 41 -13.32 -2.21 -12.64
C SER A 41 -12.94 -1.02 -11.76
N ASN A 42 -11.74 -1.03 -11.17
CA ASN A 42 -11.26 0.09 -10.35
C ASN A 42 -10.99 1.37 -11.14
N LEU A 43 -10.78 1.24 -12.46
CA LEU A 43 -10.53 2.36 -13.39
C LEU A 43 -11.63 2.53 -14.44
N SER A 44 -12.77 1.83 -14.30
CA SER A 44 -13.85 1.84 -15.31
C SER A 44 -14.43 3.23 -15.58
N HIS A 45 -14.47 4.09 -14.56
CA HIS A 45 -14.93 5.48 -14.67
C HIS A 45 -13.99 6.38 -15.50
N LEU A 46 -12.74 5.96 -15.70
CA LEU A 46 -11.73 6.69 -16.48
C LEU A 46 -11.49 6.10 -17.87
N ILE A 47 -12.19 5.02 -18.28
CA ILE A 47 -11.88 4.28 -19.52
C ILE A 47 -11.98 5.14 -20.79
N GLN A 48 -12.78 6.20 -20.78
CA GLN A 48 -12.92 7.15 -21.89
C GLN A 48 -12.03 8.38 -21.76
N ASN A 49 -11.23 8.47 -20.70
CA ASN A 49 -10.34 9.60 -20.49
C ASN A 49 -9.10 9.46 -21.39
N LYS A 50 -8.86 10.46 -22.23
CA LYS A 50 -7.73 10.48 -23.18
C LYS A 50 -6.36 10.56 -22.52
N GLN A 51 -6.30 10.95 -21.23
CA GLN A 51 -5.07 11.01 -20.44
C GLN A 51 -4.72 9.67 -19.78
N LEU A 52 -5.56 8.62 -19.92
CA LEU A 52 -5.32 7.30 -19.36
C LEU A 52 -4.99 6.29 -20.44
N GLU A 53 -3.85 5.62 -20.28
CA GLU A 53 -3.49 4.42 -21.03
C GLU A 53 -3.35 3.23 -20.05
N ILE A 54 -3.97 2.09 -20.35
CA ILE A 54 -3.87 0.87 -19.54
C ILE A 54 -3.24 -0.23 -20.36
N MET A 55 -2.08 -0.71 -19.92
CA MET A 55 -1.38 -1.84 -20.51
C MET A 55 -1.34 -3.04 -19.58
N ARG A 56 -1.56 -4.23 -20.11
CA ARG A 56 -1.29 -5.48 -19.39
C ARG A 56 0.18 -5.79 -19.44
N HIS A 57 0.89 -5.62 -18.32
CA HIS A 57 2.32 -5.85 -18.23
C HIS A 57 2.73 -6.38 -16.87
N ASP A 58 3.64 -7.35 -16.84
CA ASP A 58 4.29 -7.83 -15.62
C ASP A 58 5.66 -7.16 -15.50
N ILE A 59 5.89 -6.41 -14.42
CA ILE A 59 7.13 -5.65 -14.21
C ILE A 59 8.38 -6.52 -14.02
N ASN A 60 8.24 -7.83 -13.90
CA ASN A 60 9.37 -8.76 -13.97
C ASN A 60 10.04 -8.77 -15.35
N PHE A 61 9.38 -8.23 -16.36
CA PHE A 61 9.94 -8.01 -17.70
C PHE A 61 10.24 -6.53 -17.92
N PRO A 62 11.29 -6.20 -18.70
CA PRO A 62 11.61 -4.82 -19.05
C PRO A 62 10.45 -4.12 -19.76
N LEU A 63 10.27 -2.84 -19.44
CA LEU A 63 9.30 -1.96 -20.08
C LEU A 63 10.03 -0.78 -20.73
N TYR A 64 9.66 -0.46 -21.97
CA TYR A 64 10.26 0.63 -22.76
C TYR A 64 9.19 1.66 -23.10
N VAL A 65 9.07 2.68 -22.25
CA VAL A 65 8.16 3.83 -22.40
C VAL A 65 8.92 5.12 -22.05
N GLU A 66 8.45 6.25 -22.55
CA GLU A 66 8.99 7.56 -22.18
C GLU A 66 8.11 8.17 -21.09
N VAL A 67 8.71 8.47 -19.93
CA VAL A 67 7.98 8.96 -18.76
C VAL A 67 8.83 9.94 -17.95
N ASP A 68 8.15 10.85 -17.24
CA ASP A 68 8.78 11.83 -16.34
C ASP A 68 8.76 11.34 -14.88
N GLU A 69 7.77 10.52 -14.53
CA GLU A 69 7.57 10.01 -13.17
C GLU A 69 7.18 8.54 -13.20
N ILE A 70 7.71 7.76 -12.24
CA ILE A 70 7.36 6.35 -12.05
C ILE A 70 6.87 6.16 -10.62
N TRP A 71 5.68 5.56 -10.48
CA TRP A 71 5.09 5.16 -9.21
C TRP A 71 5.12 3.63 -9.14
N ASN A 72 6.13 3.06 -8.46
CA ASN A 72 6.31 1.62 -8.37
C ASN A 72 5.50 1.03 -7.20
N LEU A 73 4.24 0.65 -7.49
CA LEU A 73 3.31 0.09 -6.52
C LEU A 73 3.03 -1.41 -6.75
N ALA A 74 3.42 -1.97 -7.89
CA ALA A 74 3.12 -3.35 -8.24
C ALA A 74 3.82 -4.34 -7.29
N CYS A 75 3.04 -4.97 -6.42
CA CYS A 75 3.40 -6.13 -5.62
C CYS A 75 2.14 -6.66 -4.92
N PRO A 76 1.91 -7.97 -4.82
CA PRO A 76 0.91 -8.50 -3.90
C PRO A 76 1.23 -8.05 -2.47
N ALA A 77 0.28 -7.44 -1.77
CA ALA A 77 0.52 -6.77 -0.49
C ALA A 77 -0.31 -7.33 0.67
N SER A 78 -1.09 -8.37 0.45
CA SER A 78 -1.82 -9.05 1.51
C SER A 78 -1.35 -10.50 1.68
N PRO A 79 -1.39 -11.06 2.92
CA PRO A 79 -0.88 -12.40 3.21
C PRO A 79 -1.42 -13.48 2.29
N ILE A 80 -2.71 -13.47 2.02
CA ILE A 80 -3.36 -14.45 1.13
C ILE A 80 -2.74 -14.42 -0.27
N HIS A 81 -2.46 -13.23 -0.81
CA HIS A 81 -1.97 -13.09 -2.17
C HIS A 81 -0.46 -13.30 -2.28
N TYR A 82 0.35 -12.72 -1.36
CA TYR A 82 1.81 -12.87 -1.48
C TYR A 82 2.31 -14.28 -1.08
N GLN A 83 1.53 -15.02 -0.27
CA GLN A 83 1.84 -16.41 0.08
C GLN A 83 1.32 -17.42 -0.96
N PHE A 84 0.41 -17.03 -1.85
CA PHE A 84 -0.09 -17.87 -2.95
C PHE A 84 1.03 -18.25 -3.93
N ASP A 85 1.86 -17.28 -4.31
CA ASP A 85 3.08 -17.51 -5.09
C ASP A 85 4.23 -16.68 -4.49
N PRO A 86 4.92 -17.21 -3.47
CA PRO A 86 5.96 -16.48 -2.77
C PRO A 86 7.18 -16.19 -3.65
N VAL A 87 7.50 -17.09 -4.59
CA VAL A 87 8.61 -16.88 -5.53
C VAL A 87 8.30 -15.73 -6.49
N GLN A 88 7.08 -15.66 -7.00
CA GLN A 88 6.66 -14.54 -7.86
C GLN A 88 6.62 -13.23 -7.06
N THR A 89 6.22 -13.28 -5.80
CA THR A 89 6.18 -12.09 -4.93
C THR A 89 7.57 -11.47 -4.74
N ILE A 90 8.57 -12.28 -4.39
CA ILE A 90 9.95 -11.77 -4.24
C ILE A 90 10.54 -11.31 -5.57
N LYS A 91 10.25 -12.01 -6.68
CA LYS A 91 10.65 -11.56 -8.01
C LYS A 91 10.06 -10.18 -8.33
N THR A 92 8.77 -9.98 -8.10
CA THR A 92 8.12 -8.69 -8.35
C THR A 92 8.75 -7.57 -7.53
N SER A 93 9.10 -7.83 -6.27
CA SER A 93 9.78 -6.85 -5.42
C SER A 93 11.21 -6.53 -5.88
N VAL A 94 11.99 -7.54 -6.31
CA VAL A 94 13.41 -7.39 -6.61
C VAL A 94 13.63 -7.13 -8.11
N VAL A 95 13.23 -8.05 -8.99
CA VAL A 95 13.40 -7.92 -10.44
C VAL A 95 12.57 -6.76 -10.98
N GLY A 96 11.32 -6.63 -10.51
CA GLY A 96 10.47 -5.48 -10.86
C GLY A 96 11.09 -4.15 -10.46
N ALA A 97 11.69 -4.05 -9.26
CA ALA A 97 12.40 -2.85 -8.84
C ALA A 97 13.60 -2.55 -9.74
N ILE A 98 14.41 -3.57 -10.11
CA ILE A 98 15.55 -3.42 -11.04
C ILE A 98 15.09 -2.87 -12.39
N ASN A 99 14.00 -3.43 -12.95
CA ASN A 99 13.46 -3.00 -14.25
C ASN A 99 12.95 -1.55 -14.19
N MET A 100 12.21 -1.17 -13.13
CA MET A 100 11.69 0.19 -12.98
C MET A 100 12.81 1.21 -12.70
N LEU A 101 13.83 0.85 -11.94
CA LEU A 101 15.02 1.68 -11.72
C LEU A 101 15.85 1.84 -13.00
N GLY A 102 15.97 0.77 -13.80
CA GLY A 102 16.59 0.82 -15.14
C GLY A 102 15.83 1.77 -16.08
N LEU A 103 14.50 1.71 -16.07
CA LEU A 103 13.64 2.63 -16.82
C LEU A 103 13.84 4.07 -16.31
N ALA A 104 13.78 4.32 -15.00
CA ALA A 104 13.99 5.64 -14.41
C ALA A 104 15.36 6.24 -14.78
N LYS A 105 16.42 5.41 -14.76
CA LYS A 105 17.77 5.83 -15.20
C LYS A 105 17.77 6.22 -16.68
N ARG A 106 17.11 5.44 -17.54
CA ARG A 106 17.09 5.68 -19.00
C ARG A 106 16.33 6.96 -19.34
N THR A 107 15.15 7.19 -18.72
CA THR A 107 14.30 8.34 -18.99
C THR A 107 14.61 9.58 -18.15
N ASN A 108 15.54 9.47 -17.18
CA ASN A 108 15.79 10.48 -16.15
C ASN A 108 14.54 10.82 -15.31
N ALA A 109 13.63 9.85 -15.18
CA ALA A 109 12.40 10.00 -14.42
C ALA A 109 12.65 9.98 -12.90
N LYS A 110 11.83 10.73 -12.16
CA LYS A 110 11.71 10.58 -10.71
C LYS A 110 10.93 9.30 -10.41
N ILE A 111 11.40 8.46 -9.47
CA ILE A 111 10.75 7.21 -9.14
C ILE A 111 10.39 7.10 -7.66
N PHE A 112 9.12 6.74 -7.39
CA PHE A 112 8.58 6.43 -6.08
C PHE A 112 8.52 4.92 -5.86
N GLN A 113 8.98 4.45 -4.69
CA GLN A 113 8.85 3.07 -4.23
C GLN A 113 7.81 2.97 -3.13
N ALA A 114 6.76 2.23 -3.36
CA ALA A 114 5.88 1.77 -2.31
C ALA A 114 6.57 0.64 -1.52
N SER A 115 7.32 1.02 -0.48
CA SER A 115 7.78 0.12 0.57
C SER A 115 6.66 -0.08 1.60
N THR A 116 6.96 -0.71 2.71
CA THR A 116 5.96 -1.16 3.67
C THR A 116 6.49 -1.09 5.10
N SER A 117 5.59 -0.99 6.07
CA SER A 117 5.93 -1.19 7.48
C SER A 117 6.44 -2.60 7.80
N GLU A 118 6.22 -3.57 6.91
CA GLU A 118 6.69 -4.95 7.11
C GLU A 118 8.22 -5.07 7.07
N VAL A 119 8.94 -4.07 6.53
CA VAL A 119 10.41 -3.98 6.63
C VAL A 119 10.92 -3.90 8.07
N TYR A 120 10.05 -3.54 9.01
CA TYR A 120 10.35 -3.52 10.44
C TYR A 120 10.21 -4.89 11.12
N GLY A 121 9.56 -5.86 10.46
CA GLY A 121 9.34 -7.20 11.01
C GLY A 121 8.45 -7.19 12.26
N ASP A 122 8.81 -7.99 13.28
CA ASP A 122 8.22 -7.92 14.62
C ASP A 122 9.02 -6.91 15.46
N PRO A 123 8.56 -5.64 15.55
CA PRO A 123 9.38 -4.58 16.08
C PRO A 123 9.52 -4.63 17.61
N THR A 124 10.71 -4.37 18.09
CA THR A 124 11.01 -4.25 19.54
C THR A 124 10.80 -2.85 20.07
N ILE A 125 10.46 -1.88 19.19
CA ILE A 125 10.16 -0.49 19.54
C ILE A 125 8.80 -0.07 18.97
N SER A 126 8.09 0.79 19.70
CA SER A 126 6.84 1.42 19.24
C SER A 126 6.78 2.87 19.79
N PRO A 127 6.41 3.85 18.96
CA PRO A 127 6.17 3.76 17.51
C PRO A 127 7.47 3.49 16.71
N GLN A 128 7.35 2.90 15.51
CA GLN A 128 8.49 2.62 14.65
C GLN A 128 8.93 3.89 13.92
N SER A 129 10.20 4.32 14.16
CA SER A 129 10.86 5.39 13.42
C SER A 129 11.62 4.85 12.20
N GLU A 130 11.95 5.72 11.25
CA GLU A 130 12.69 5.32 10.04
C GLU A 130 14.13 4.87 10.32
N ASP A 131 14.70 5.25 11.45
CA ASP A 131 16.04 4.86 11.88
C ASP A 131 16.09 3.43 12.45
N TYR A 132 14.93 2.84 12.77
CA TYR A 132 14.86 1.46 13.24
C TYR A 132 15.10 0.50 12.09
N LEU A 133 16.15 -0.34 12.21
CA LEU A 133 16.56 -1.26 11.14
C LEU A 133 15.65 -2.48 10.95
N GLY A 134 14.80 -2.77 11.94
CA GLY A 134 13.85 -3.85 11.89
C GLY A 134 14.34 -5.16 12.52
N ASN A 135 13.39 -6.08 12.72
CA ASN A 135 13.59 -7.43 13.23
C ASN A 135 12.76 -8.39 12.36
N VAL A 136 13.28 -8.71 11.18
CA VAL A 136 12.58 -9.54 10.18
C VAL A 136 13.09 -10.97 10.24
N ASN A 137 12.16 -11.95 10.20
CA ASN A 137 12.51 -13.36 9.99
C ASN A 137 12.86 -13.58 8.50
N PRO A 138 14.13 -13.92 8.15
CA PRO A 138 14.54 -14.03 6.75
C PRO A 138 14.05 -15.30 6.04
N ILE A 139 13.53 -16.28 6.78
CA ILE A 139 13.10 -17.59 6.26
C ILE A 139 11.65 -17.96 6.63
N GLY A 140 10.90 -17.02 7.21
CA GLY A 140 9.50 -17.22 7.56
C GLY A 140 8.58 -17.18 6.33
N ILE A 141 7.32 -17.57 6.54
CA ILE A 141 6.30 -17.62 5.47
C ILE A 141 5.98 -16.23 4.87
N ARG A 142 6.32 -15.15 5.58
CA ARG A 142 6.13 -13.75 5.13
C ARG A 142 7.36 -13.18 4.45
N SER A 143 8.53 -13.84 4.54
CA SER A 143 9.84 -13.32 4.10
C SER A 143 9.89 -13.00 2.61
N CYS A 144 9.11 -13.69 1.78
CA CYS A 144 8.99 -13.37 0.34
C CYS A 144 8.55 -11.92 0.09
N TYR A 145 7.71 -11.38 0.97
CA TYR A 145 7.25 -9.99 0.91
C TYR A 145 8.19 -9.07 1.71
N ASP A 146 8.44 -9.41 2.97
CA ASP A 146 9.20 -8.58 3.90
C ASP A 146 10.63 -8.34 3.41
N GLU A 147 11.39 -9.41 3.14
CA GLU A 147 12.75 -9.32 2.60
C GLU A 147 12.77 -8.83 1.14
N GLY A 148 11.75 -9.16 0.35
CA GLY A 148 11.61 -8.61 -0.99
C GLY A 148 11.53 -7.08 -1.00
N LYS A 149 10.77 -6.50 -0.07
CA LYS A 149 10.66 -5.03 0.09
C LYS A 149 11.93 -4.41 0.67
N ARG A 150 12.61 -5.07 1.61
CA ARG A 150 13.91 -4.64 2.14
C ARG A 150 14.97 -4.60 1.03
N ALA A 151 15.05 -5.65 0.21
CA ALA A 151 15.95 -5.71 -0.95
C ALA A 151 15.62 -4.59 -1.97
N ALA A 152 14.33 -4.31 -2.21
CA ALA A 152 13.93 -3.20 -3.08
C ALA A 152 14.40 -1.84 -2.53
N GLU A 153 14.26 -1.57 -1.22
CA GLU A 153 14.82 -0.34 -0.61
C GLU A 153 16.32 -0.24 -0.86
N THR A 154 17.09 -1.32 -0.62
CA THR A 154 18.52 -1.36 -0.88
C THR A 154 18.84 -0.99 -2.34
N LEU A 155 18.17 -1.61 -3.30
CA LEU A 155 18.34 -1.33 -4.73
C LEU A 155 18.07 0.14 -5.07
N PHE A 156 16.99 0.73 -4.51
CA PHE A 156 16.66 2.14 -4.74
C PHE A 156 17.79 3.07 -4.27
N PHE A 157 18.31 2.86 -3.06
CA PHE A 157 19.40 3.66 -2.54
C PHE A 157 20.71 3.44 -3.30
N ASP A 158 21.00 2.21 -3.76
CA ASP A 158 22.19 1.91 -4.56
C ASP A 158 22.13 2.55 -5.95
N TYR A 159 20.99 2.49 -6.63
CA TYR A 159 20.80 3.19 -7.89
C TYR A 159 20.93 4.72 -7.75
N ASN A 160 20.47 5.27 -6.63
CA ASN A 160 20.70 6.69 -6.34
C ASN A 160 22.18 6.99 -6.11
N ARG A 161 22.89 6.19 -5.29
CA ARG A 161 24.34 6.38 -5.00
C ARG A 161 25.21 6.22 -6.24
N GLN A 162 24.94 5.18 -7.03
CA GLN A 162 25.78 4.82 -8.18
C GLN A 162 25.41 5.59 -9.45
N HIS A 163 24.15 5.87 -9.66
CA HIS A 163 23.64 6.39 -10.94
C HIS A 163 22.90 7.74 -10.83
N GLY A 164 22.74 8.28 -9.64
CA GLY A 164 22.06 9.56 -9.44
C GLY A 164 20.54 9.51 -9.66
N VAL A 165 19.92 8.33 -9.75
CA VAL A 165 18.47 8.20 -9.96
C VAL A 165 17.71 8.95 -8.85
N ASN A 166 16.74 9.78 -9.22
CA ASN A 166 15.95 10.57 -8.29
C ASN A 166 14.84 9.73 -7.65
N ILE A 167 15.10 9.20 -6.46
CA ILE A 167 14.22 8.25 -5.77
C ILE A 167 13.37 8.90 -4.68
N ARG A 168 12.23 8.26 -4.37
CA ARG A 168 11.42 8.47 -3.16
C ARG A 168 11.02 7.10 -2.61
N VAL A 169 11.38 6.79 -1.38
CA VAL A 169 11.07 5.50 -0.74
C VAL A 169 10.13 5.75 0.44
N ALA A 170 8.88 5.30 0.34
CA ALA A 170 7.88 5.44 1.40
C ALA A 170 7.57 4.09 2.06
N ARG A 171 7.65 4.02 3.38
CA ARG A 171 7.19 2.89 4.19
C ARG A 171 5.73 3.10 4.54
N ILE A 172 4.85 2.42 3.79
CA ILE A 172 3.40 2.53 3.92
C ILE A 172 2.94 1.63 5.06
N PHE A 173 2.18 2.20 6.00
CA PHE A 173 1.52 1.48 7.07
C PHE A 173 0.12 1.02 6.66
N ASN A 174 -0.56 0.26 7.54
CA ASN A 174 -1.86 -0.32 7.21
C ASN A 174 -2.83 0.75 6.68
N THR A 175 -3.28 0.54 5.46
CA THR A 175 -4.18 1.44 4.75
C THR A 175 -5.47 0.72 4.40
N TYR A 176 -6.59 1.43 4.48
CA TYR A 176 -7.92 0.92 4.16
C TYR A 176 -8.72 1.95 3.36
N GLY A 177 -9.77 1.49 2.67
CA GLY A 177 -10.65 2.35 1.90
C GLY A 177 -11.43 1.61 0.81
N PRO A 178 -12.21 2.33 0.01
CA PRO A 178 -12.86 1.81 -1.19
C PRO A 178 -11.87 1.14 -2.14
N ARG A 179 -12.33 0.23 -3.01
CA ARG A 179 -11.54 -0.53 -3.99
C ARG A 179 -10.55 -1.54 -3.38
N MET A 180 -10.55 -1.78 -2.06
CA MET A 180 -9.94 -2.98 -1.51
C MET A 180 -10.65 -4.22 -2.08
N HIS A 181 -9.87 -5.29 -2.29
CA HIS A 181 -10.46 -6.55 -2.74
C HIS A 181 -11.34 -7.16 -1.62
N PRO A 182 -12.55 -7.67 -1.92
CA PRO A 182 -13.40 -8.30 -0.89
C PRO A 182 -12.72 -9.45 -0.16
N ASP A 183 -11.90 -10.24 -0.89
CA ASP A 183 -11.15 -11.38 -0.35
C ASP A 183 -9.68 -11.00 -0.07
N ASP A 184 -9.43 -9.76 0.34
CA ASP A 184 -8.09 -9.23 0.57
C ASP A 184 -7.38 -9.87 1.79
N GLY A 185 -8.14 -10.40 2.73
CA GLY A 185 -7.60 -11.07 3.92
C GLY A 185 -7.15 -10.13 5.04
N ARG A 186 -7.09 -8.81 4.82
CA ARG A 186 -6.73 -7.83 5.86
C ARG A 186 -7.92 -7.48 6.74
N VAL A 187 -7.63 -7.02 7.96
CA VAL A 187 -8.61 -6.82 9.04
C VAL A 187 -9.86 -6.04 8.59
N ILE A 188 -9.69 -4.83 8.06
CA ILE A 188 -10.84 -3.95 7.75
C ILE A 188 -11.74 -4.56 6.66
N SER A 189 -11.17 -5.02 5.54
CA SER A 189 -11.95 -5.63 4.45
C SER A 189 -12.66 -6.89 4.92
N ASN A 190 -11.96 -7.79 5.64
CA ASN A 190 -12.54 -9.02 6.16
C ASN A 190 -13.71 -8.74 7.10
N PHE A 191 -13.55 -7.85 8.09
CA PHE A 191 -14.59 -7.56 9.06
C PHE A 191 -15.82 -6.93 8.40
N ILE A 192 -15.61 -5.99 7.47
CA ILE A 192 -16.73 -5.38 6.72
C ILE A 192 -17.48 -6.43 5.90
N VAL A 193 -16.76 -7.26 5.12
CA VAL A 193 -17.39 -8.30 4.29
C VAL A 193 -18.11 -9.33 5.13
N GLN A 194 -17.50 -9.83 6.21
CA GLN A 194 -18.12 -10.77 7.13
C GLN A 194 -19.38 -10.17 7.76
N SER A 195 -19.30 -8.94 8.24
CA SER A 195 -20.41 -8.23 8.86
C SER A 195 -21.59 -8.02 7.88
N LEU A 196 -21.31 -7.53 6.66
CA LEU A 196 -22.33 -7.30 5.64
C LEU A 196 -23.00 -8.60 5.15
N LYS A 197 -22.28 -9.73 5.19
CA LYS A 197 -22.81 -11.05 4.85
C LYS A 197 -23.49 -11.77 6.03
N GLY A 198 -23.57 -11.16 7.22
CA GLY A 198 -24.10 -11.79 8.43
C GLY A 198 -23.27 -12.98 8.94
N MET A 199 -22.00 -13.08 8.50
CA MET A 199 -21.08 -14.13 8.93
C MET A 199 -20.41 -13.75 10.24
N PRO A 200 -19.94 -14.74 11.05
CA PRO A 200 -19.12 -14.44 12.22
C PRO A 200 -17.86 -13.66 11.85
N ILE A 201 -17.55 -12.61 12.63
CA ILE A 201 -16.30 -11.84 12.49
C ILE A 201 -15.18 -12.64 13.16
N THR A 202 -14.16 -12.96 12.39
CA THR A 202 -13.03 -13.78 12.84
C THR A 202 -11.88 -12.91 13.35
N ILE A 203 -11.59 -12.97 14.64
CA ILE A 203 -10.41 -12.35 15.27
C ILE A 203 -9.38 -13.44 15.52
N TYR A 204 -8.13 -13.17 15.11
CA TYR A 204 -7.00 -14.04 15.44
C TYR A 204 -6.36 -13.56 16.75
N GLY A 205 -6.05 -14.50 17.66
CA GLY A 205 -5.65 -14.18 19.03
C GLY A 205 -6.84 -13.75 19.89
N ASP A 206 -6.58 -12.98 20.93
CA ASP A 206 -7.59 -12.46 21.86
C ASP A 206 -8.18 -11.10 21.46
N GLY A 207 -7.65 -10.49 20.39
CA GLY A 207 -8.08 -9.19 19.88
C GLY A 207 -7.48 -7.99 20.59
N SER A 208 -6.57 -8.19 21.55
CA SER A 208 -5.87 -7.11 22.27
C SER A 208 -4.73 -6.46 21.45
N GLN A 209 -4.25 -7.17 20.41
CA GLN A 209 -3.23 -6.63 19.53
C GLN A 209 -3.70 -5.32 18.89
N THR A 210 -2.81 -4.34 18.82
CA THR A 210 -3.11 -3.01 18.28
C THR A 210 -2.60 -2.82 16.85
N ARG A 211 -3.32 -2.05 16.09
CA ARG A 211 -2.93 -1.57 14.75
C ARG A 211 -3.33 -0.11 14.60
N SER A 212 -2.63 0.56 13.72
CA SER A 212 -3.02 1.89 13.25
C SER A 212 -3.50 1.78 11.80
N PHE A 213 -4.58 2.48 11.46
CA PHE A 213 -5.19 2.41 10.14
C PHE A 213 -5.25 3.80 9.51
N CYS A 214 -4.65 3.94 8.33
CA CYS A 214 -4.68 5.17 7.55
C CYS A 214 -5.74 5.06 6.45
N TYR A 215 -6.60 6.07 6.33
CA TYR A 215 -7.54 6.11 5.21
C TYR A 215 -6.81 6.41 3.90
N VAL A 216 -7.28 5.81 2.80
CA VAL A 216 -6.57 5.84 1.51
C VAL A 216 -6.30 7.23 0.97
N ASP A 217 -7.24 8.18 1.11
CA ASP A 217 -7.06 9.55 0.61
C ASP A 217 -5.92 10.26 1.34
N ASP A 218 -5.82 10.11 2.67
CA ASP A 218 -4.70 10.66 3.44
C ASP A 218 -3.37 10.06 3.00
N LEU A 219 -3.34 8.73 2.75
CA LEU A 219 -2.12 8.09 2.24
C LEU A 219 -1.72 8.65 0.89
N ILE A 220 -2.65 8.74 -0.07
CA ILE A 220 -2.37 9.28 -1.41
C ILE A 220 -1.89 10.73 -1.34
N ASP A 221 -2.48 11.56 -0.49
CA ASP A 221 -2.01 12.92 -0.24
C ASP A 221 -0.54 12.93 0.22
N GLY A 222 -0.18 12.06 1.18
CA GLY A 222 1.19 11.93 1.66
C GLY A 222 2.17 11.47 0.57
N MET A 223 1.76 10.51 -0.26
CA MET A 223 2.56 10.02 -1.38
C MET A 223 2.82 11.13 -2.42
N LEU A 224 1.79 11.90 -2.79
CA LEU A 224 1.90 12.99 -3.74
C LEU A 224 2.82 14.09 -3.21
N LEU A 225 2.63 14.55 -1.98
CA LEU A 225 3.49 15.53 -1.33
C LEU A 225 4.94 15.06 -1.26
N PHE A 226 5.17 13.77 -0.99
CA PHE A 226 6.53 13.23 -0.95
C PHE A 226 7.16 13.16 -2.34
N MET A 227 6.41 12.78 -3.37
CA MET A 227 6.90 12.76 -4.74
C MET A 227 7.26 14.17 -5.25
N GLU A 228 6.46 15.16 -4.90
CA GLU A 228 6.65 16.56 -5.33
C GLU A 228 7.71 17.31 -4.53
N ASN A 229 8.12 16.78 -3.37
CA ASN A 229 9.03 17.48 -2.45
C ASN A 229 10.40 17.75 -3.08
N ASP A 230 10.76 19.06 -3.14
CA ASP A 230 12.03 19.52 -3.70
C ASP A 230 13.19 19.56 -2.69
N LYS A 231 12.93 19.28 -1.41
CA LYS A 231 13.93 19.31 -0.32
C LYS A 231 14.97 18.18 -0.41
N LYS A 232 15.05 17.47 -1.54
CA LYS A 232 15.97 16.36 -1.80
C LYS A 232 15.83 15.18 -0.82
N GLU A 233 14.73 15.13 -0.06
CA GLU A 233 14.44 13.99 0.81
C GLU A 233 14.11 12.76 -0.04
N LYS A 234 14.84 11.68 0.18
CA LYS A 234 14.73 10.43 -0.59
C LYS A 234 13.95 9.34 0.15
N GLY A 235 13.80 9.52 1.44
CA GLY A 235 13.30 8.50 2.37
C GLY A 235 14.43 7.72 3.07
N PRO A 236 14.14 6.56 3.69
CA PRO A 236 12.77 6.11 3.85
C PRO A 236 11.90 7.10 4.63
N MET A 237 10.60 7.12 4.34
CA MET A 237 9.63 7.96 5.03
C MET A 237 8.39 7.16 5.41
N ASN A 238 8.04 7.16 6.68
CA ASN A 238 6.82 6.54 7.17
C ASN A 238 5.60 7.37 6.75
N ILE A 239 4.63 6.73 6.09
CA ILE A 239 3.32 7.31 5.78
C ILE A 239 2.24 6.40 6.36
N GLY A 240 1.48 6.91 7.31
CA GLY A 240 0.45 6.16 8.03
C GLY A 240 -0.23 6.99 9.10
N ASN A 241 -1.18 6.39 9.80
CA ASN A 241 -1.87 7.02 10.93
C ASN A 241 -1.20 6.58 12.25
N PRO A 242 -0.78 7.50 13.15
CA PRO A 242 -0.14 7.14 14.41
C PRO A 242 -1.14 6.77 15.53
N VAL A 243 -2.44 6.79 15.26
CA VAL A 243 -3.46 6.46 16.27
C VAL A 243 -3.69 4.95 16.26
N GLU A 244 -3.37 4.29 17.37
CA GLU A 244 -3.58 2.86 17.58
C GLU A 244 -5.00 2.57 18.07
N ILE A 245 -5.51 1.41 17.65
CA ILE A 245 -6.77 0.84 18.09
C ILE A 245 -6.64 -0.68 18.18
N SER A 246 -7.30 -1.32 19.15
CA SER A 246 -7.31 -2.77 19.25
C SER A 246 -8.15 -3.42 18.13
N ILE A 247 -7.77 -4.61 17.72
CA ILE A 247 -8.52 -5.36 16.70
C ILE A 247 -9.95 -5.65 17.14
N LYS A 248 -10.16 -5.87 18.46
CA LYS A 248 -11.49 -6.06 19.03
C LYS A 248 -12.37 -4.81 18.90
N GLU A 249 -11.84 -3.62 19.23
CA GLU A 249 -12.58 -2.35 19.10
C GLU A 249 -12.96 -2.08 17.64
N VAL A 250 -12.06 -2.38 16.68
CA VAL A 250 -12.37 -2.26 15.24
C VAL A 250 -13.54 -3.18 14.84
N ALA A 251 -13.53 -4.43 15.31
CA ALA A 251 -14.62 -5.39 15.03
C ALA A 251 -15.94 -4.90 15.58
N GLU A 252 -15.98 -4.45 16.84
CA GLU A 252 -17.17 -3.91 17.50
C GLU A 252 -17.69 -2.65 16.80
N MET A 253 -16.81 -1.76 16.37
CA MET A 253 -17.15 -0.56 15.58
C MET A 253 -17.80 -0.93 14.26
N ILE A 254 -17.23 -1.87 13.50
CA ILE A 254 -17.77 -2.32 12.20
C ILE A 254 -19.14 -2.99 12.38
N ILE A 255 -19.33 -3.85 13.40
CA ILE A 255 -20.64 -4.46 13.72
C ILE A 255 -21.68 -3.36 13.94
N ARG A 256 -21.38 -2.38 14.79
CA ARG A 256 -22.28 -1.26 15.08
C ARG A 256 -22.62 -0.46 13.82
N MET A 257 -21.62 -0.09 13.01
CA MET A 257 -21.80 0.76 11.82
C MET A 257 -22.54 0.05 10.68
N THR A 258 -22.42 -1.26 10.57
CA THR A 258 -23.13 -2.07 9.56
C THR A 258 -24.55 -2.41 10.00
N GLY A 259 -24.87 -2.31 11.29
CA GLY A 259 -26.13 -2.78 11.89
C GLY A 259 -26.24 -4.32 11.90
N SER A 260 -25.10 -5.02 11.84
CA SER A 260 -25.08 -6.49 11.75
C SER A 260 -25.31 -7.17 13.10
N ALA A 261 -25.91 -8.37 13.07
CA ALA A 261 -26.00 -9.28 14.22
C ALA A 261 -24.81 -10.27 14.30
N SER A 262 -23.75 -10.05 13.53
CA SER A 262 -22.57 -10.91 13.49
C SER A 262 -21.92 -11.04 14.86
N LYS A 263 -21.56 -12.29 15.23
CA LYS A 263 -20.83 -12.57 16.47
C LYS A 263 -19.32 -12.59 16.21
N ILE A 264 -18.55 -12.15 17.19
CA ILE A 264 -17.08 -12.30 17.15
C ILE A 264 -16.71 -13.73 17.53
N VAL A 265 -15.82 -14.34 16.73
CA VAL A 265 -15.23 -15.64 17.01
C VAL A 265 -13.71 -15.52 17.00
N TYR A 266 -13.04 -16.20 17.91
CA TYR A 266 -11.60 -16.14 18.08
C TYR A 266 -10.93 -17.37 17.48
N LYS A 267 -9.78 -17.19 16.80
CA LYS A 267 -8.93 -18.26 16.23
C LYS A 267 -7.48 -18.08 16.69
N PRO A 268 -6.66 -19.15 16.65
CA PRO A 268 -5.23 -19.01 16.96
C PRO A 268 -4.55 -17.97 16.07
N LEU A 269 -3.56 -17.26 16.64
CA LEU A 269 -2.73 -16.31 15.89
C LEU A 269 -1.94 -17.04 14.79
N PRO A 270 -1.84 -16.46 13.58
CA PRO A 270 -0.91 -16.93 12.56
C PRO A 270 0.54 -16.77 13.02
N SER A 271 1.43 -17.58 12.45
CA SER A 271 2.88 -17.42 12.65
C SER A 271 3.37 -16.08 12.09
N ASP A 272 4.35 -15.47 12.75
CA ASP A 272 5.02 -14.24 12.33
C ASP A 272 4.10 -13.00 12.23
N ASP A 273 2.91 -12.99 12.87
CA ASP A 273 2.06 -11.78 12.91
C ASP A 273 2.54 -10.83 14.02
N PRO A 274 2.98 -9.60 13.70
CA PRO A 274 3.52 -8.69 14.70
C PRO A 274 2.47 -8.27 15.72
N MET A 275 2.86 -8.09 16.98
CA MET A 275 1.95 -7.67 18.07
C MET A 275 1.53 -6.19 17.94
N GLN A 276 2.44 -5.32 17.50
CA GLN A 276 2.22 -3.87 17.38
C GLN A 276 2.70 -3.33 16.04
N ARG A 277 1.96 -2.37 15.48
CA ARG A 277 2.35 -1.68 14.24
C ARG A 277 1.84 -0.23 14.29
N CYS A 278 2.73 0.70 14.66
CA CYS A 278 2.41 2.11 14.81
C CYS A 278 3.54 2.98 14.22
N PRO A 279 3.27 3.86 13.22
CA PRO A 279 4.30 4.71 12.64
C PRO A 279 4.66 5.89 13.54
N ASP A 280 5.95 6.17 13.70
CA ASP A 280 6.38 7.54 13.94
C ASP A 280 6.34 8.31 12.61
N ILE A 281 5.50 9.35 12.53
CA ILE A 281 5.34 10.19 11.34
C ILE A 281 5.98 11.58 11.50
N SER A 282 6.86 11.76 12.47
CA SER A 282 7.52 13.04 12.76
C SER A 282 8.28 13.57 11.55
N LYS A 283 8.94 12.69 10.79
CA LYS A 283 9.65 13.03 9.56
C LYS A 283 8.69 13.57 8.49
N ALA A 284 7.57 12.90 8.24
CA ALA A 284 6.55 13.35 7.29
C ALA A 284 5.90 14.69 7.72
N LYS A 285 5.63 14.86 9.02
CA LYS A 285 5.12 16.14 9.55
C LYS A 285 6.10 17.29 9.33
N ASN A 286 7.38 17.09 9.64
CA ASN A 286 8.39 18.13 9.60
C ASN A 286 8.80 18.51 8.17
N ILE A 287 8.89 17.54 7.28
CA ILE A 287 9.39 17.75 5.91
C ILE A 287 8.27 18.11 4.95
N LEU A 288 7.14 17.40 5.02
CA LEU A 288 6.02 17.53 4.09
C LEU A 288 4.87 18.38 4.64
N SER A 289 4.89 18.74 5.93
CA SER A 289 3.74 19.33 6.64
C SER A 289 2.50 18.44 6.55
N TRP A 290 2.71 17.13 6.43
CA TRP A 290 1.65 16.14 6.24
C TRP A 290 1.29 15.44 7.56
N LYS A 291 -0.01 15.24 7.75
CA LYS A 291 -0.57 14.35 8.77
C LYS A 291 -1.92 13.80 8.26
N PRO A 292 -2.34 12.60 8.70
CA PRO A 292 -3.67 12.10 8.39
C PRO A 292 -4.74 13.02 8.97
N LYS A 293 -5.85 13.19 8.25
CA LYS A 293 -6.97 14.09 8.60
C LYS A 293 -8.27 13.33 8.85
N ILE A 294 -8.44 12.18 8.18
CA ILE A 294 -9.67 11.39 8.23
C ILE A 294 -9.58 10.43 9.41
N ASN A 295 -10.52 10.54 10.33
CA ASN A 295 -10.61 9.62 11.46
C ASN A 295 -11.14 8.24 11.02
N LEU A 296 -10.95 7.23 11.89
CA LEU A 296 -11.30 5.85 11.54
C LEU A 296 -12.80 5.67 11.23
N GLU A 297 -13.68 6.31 12.00
CA GLU A 297 -15.14 6.17 11.84
C GLU A 297 -15.61 6.73 10.50
N GLU A 298 -15.16 7.93 10.13
CA GLU A 298 -15.44 8.54 8.82
C GLU A 298 -14.93 7.68 7.66
N GLY A 299 -13.71 7.19 7.73
CA GLY A 299 -13.13 6.34 6.70
C GLY A 299 -13.83 4.99 6.59
N LEU A 300 -14.27 4.41 7.72
CA LEU A 300 -15.06 3.17 7.73
C LEU A 300 -16.43 3.37 7.09
N GLU A 301 -17.12 4.47 7.33
CA GLU A 301 -18.40 4.77 6.70
C GLU A 301 -18.31 4.75 5.17
N LYS A 302 -17.31 5.44 4.60
CA LYS A 302 -17.04 5.46 3.16
C LYS A 302 -16.70 4.05 2.64
N THR A 303 -15.91 3.30 3.40
CA THR A 303 -15.48 1.94 3.01
C THR A 303 -16.65 0.95 3.07
N ILE A 304 -17.47 0.99 4.11
CA ILE A 304 -18.67 0.17 4.25
C ILE A 304 -19.68 0.45 3.12
N THR A 305 -19.87 1.72 2.78
CA THR A 305 -20.74 2.13 1.67
C THR A 305 -20.28 1.52 0.35
N TYR A 306 -18.98 1.57 0.07
CA TYR A 306 -18.39 0.92 -1.10
C TYR A 306 -18.65 -0.60 -1.12
N PHE A 307 -18.38 -1.29 0.00
CA PHE A 307 -18.57 -2.75 0.04
C PHE A 307 -20.03 -3.16 -0.05
N ARG A 308 -20.96 -2.38 0.52
CA ARG A 308 -22.41 -2.62 0.32
C ARG A 308 -22.80 -2.61 -1.14
N ALA A 309 -22.35 -1.60 -1.89
CA ALA A 309 -22.62 -1.52 -3.33
C ALA A 309 -21.90 -2.62 -4.13
N LYS A 310 -20.73 -3.07 -3.68
CA LYS A 310 -19.94 -4.09 -4.37
C LYS A 310 -20.44 -5.51 -4.15
N LEU A 311 -21.13 -5.78 -3.02
CA LEU A 311 -21.63 -7.09 -2.61
C LEU A 311 -23.13 -7.28 -2.89
N ALA A 312 -23.85 -6.19 -3.23
CA ALA A 312 -25.22 -6.24 -3.72
C ALA A 312 -25.27 -6.77 -5.17
#